data_b91acd7abc43d2aee040293fc22e7eef
#
_entry.id   b91acd7abc43d2aee040293fc22e7eef
#
_cell.length_a   1.000
_cell.length_b   1.000
_cell.length_c   1.000
_cell.angle_alpha   90.00
_cell.angle_beta   90.00
_cell.angle_gamma   90.00
#
_symmetry.space_group_name_H-M   'P 1'
#
loop_
_entity.id
_entity.type
_entity.pdbx_description
1 polymer ?
#
loop_
_entity_poly.entity_id
_entity_poly.type
_entity_poly.pdbx_seq_one_letter_code
_entity_poly.pdbx_strand_id
1 'polypeptide(L)'
;MKRQNVDLHKLIAQQKDKMKNKPKTVTFGIIGAGRIGKLHADNLLSRVEGARLKAITDPFLDEEWAASRNIPVTGKDHRIMLDDPEIDAILIGSPSAEHAPQLIECAQAGKHIFCEKPIALDPIIIRNALAEVDKSGIKLQVGFNRRFDPNFSAVQQQVASGALGDPHIIRITSRDPAPPPAEYVAGSGGMFLDMTIHDFDMARFLSGGEVTEVHAYGAVLVDPEIGKAGDIDTAVISLKFANGALGIIENSRKAVYGYDQRVEVFGSKGTALADNNTPTSMVILNESGTIRDKPLYFFLERYEKAFVAEMQAFVDAVRNDEPTPVSGNDGLAPVLIALAAQQSLKRGKPEKVESI
;
A
#
# COMPACT_ATOMS: atom_id res chain seq x y z
N MET A 1 52.57 5.34 34.52
CA MET A 1 51.21 4.96 34.07
C MET A 1 50.19 5.85 34.76
N LYS A 2 49.67 6.88 34.06
CA LYS A 2 48.60 7.77 34.59
C LYS A 2 47.25 7.04 34.34
N ARG A 3 46.53 6.64 35.39
CA ARG A 3 45.15 6.18 35.31
C ARG A 3 44.27 7.37 34.92
N GLN A 4 43.64 7.33 33.75
CA GLN A 4 42.58 8.27 33.39
C GLN A 4 41.38 7.99 34.30
N ASN A 5 41.09 8.95 35.21
CA ASN A 5 39.85 8.94 35.97
C ASN A 5 38.71 9.21 34.95
N VAL A 6 37.97 8.18 34.59
CA VAL A 6 36.76 8.28 33.81
C VAL A 6 35.69 8.93 34.70
N ASP A 7 35.24 10.10 34.36
CA ASP A 7 34.25 10.85 35.11
C ASP A 7 32.88 10.12 35.04
N LEU A 8 32.62 9.33 36.08
CA LEU A 8 31.42 8.52 36.19
C LEU A 8 30.14 9.36 36.14
N HIS A 9 30.18 10.62 36.62
CA HIS A 9 29.04 11.55 36.55
C HIS A 9 28.72 11.96 35.09
N LYS A 10 29.73 12.15 34.24
CA LYS A 10 29.54 12.41 32.81
C LYS A 10 28.98 11.20 32.07
N LEU A 11 29.44 10.00 32.41
CA LEU A 11 28.89 8.76 31.84
C LEU A 11 27.42 8.52 32.24
N ILE A 12 27.08 8.78 33.51
CA ILE A 12 25.69 8.67 34.02
C ILE A 12 24.81 9.76 33.40
N ALA A 13 25.31 10.99 33.24
CA ALA A 13 24.58 12.06 32.54
C ALA A 13 24.35 11.73 31.05
N GLN A 14 25.36 11.21 30.34
CA GLN A 14 25.25 10.75 28.97
C GLN A 14 24.32 9.53 28.81
N GLN A 15 24.30 8.62 29.78
CA GLN A 15 23.32 7.52 29.80
C GLN A 15 21.90 8.00 30.09
N LYS A 16 21.72 8.97 31.02
CA LYS A 16 20.41 9.58 31.27
C LYS A 16 19.89 10.40 30.08
N ASP A 17 20.75 11.10 29.37
CA ASP A 17 20.37 11.78 28.12
C ASP A 17 20.07 10.78 27.00
N LYS A 18 20.82 9.69 26.87
CA LYS A 18 20.50 8.60 25.94
C LYS A 18 19.21 7.85 26.31
N MET A 19 18.85 7.78 27.59
CA MET A 19 17.58 7.19 28.04
C MET A 19 16.40 8.16 27.88
N LYS A 20 16.60 9.47 27.96
CA LYS A 20 15.57 10.49 27.62
C LYS A 20 15.33 10.61 26.13
N ASN A 21 16.31 10.25 25.30
CA ASN A 21 16.26 10.26 23.83
C ASN A 21 16.02 8.87 23.22
N LYS A 22 15.49 7.88 23.98
CA LYS A 22 14.94 6.71 23.31
C LYS A 22 13.69 7.16 22.57
N PRO A 23 13.64 7.00 21.22
CA PRO A 23 12.46 7.35 20.49
C PRO A 23 11.26 6.57 21.06
N LYS A 24 10.16 7.28 21.28
CA LYS A 24 8.93 6.72 21.87
C LYS A 24 8.48 5.50 21.06
N THR A 25 8.18 4.38 21.72
CA THR A 25 7.55 3.24 21.06
C THR A 25 6.10 3.61 20.70
N VAL A 26 5.70 3.34 19.45
CA VAL A 26 4.32 3.53 19.00
C VAL A 26 3.52 2.28 19.33
N THR A 27 2.49 2.43 20.14
CA THR A 27 1.61 1.32 20.54
C THR A 27 0.41 1.26 19.61
N PHE A 28 0.17 0.09 19.03
CA PHE A 28 -0.88 -0.15 18.04
C PHE A 28 -2.06 -0.92 18.58
N GLY A 29 -3.25 -0.55 18.05
CA GLY A 29 -4.42 -1.41 17.95
C GLY A 29 -4.67 -1.76 16.49
N ILE A 30 -5.25 -2.93 16.21
CA ILE A 30 -5.64 -3.36 14.87
C ILE A 30 -7.15 -3.58 14.82
N ILE A 31 -7.81 -2.99 13.81
CA ILE A 31 -9.21 -3.25 13.47
C ILE A 31 -9.23 -4.17 12.25
N GLY A 32 -9.79 -5.36 12.41
CA GLY A 32 -9.83 -6.39 11.36
C GLY A 32 -8.69 -7.41 11.50
N ALA A 33 -9.07 -8.67 11.74
CA ALA A 33 -8.16 -9.82 11.85
C ALA A 33 -8.26 -10.76 10.64
N GLY A 34 -8.57 -10.20 9.47
CA GLY A 34 -8.53 -10.89 8.19
C GLY A 34 -7.09 -11.15 7.74
N ARG A 35 -6.92 -11.58 6.47
CA ARG A 35 -5.58 -11.91 5.91
C ARG A 35 -4.55 -10.79 6.11
N ILE A 36 -4.94 -9.55 5.78
CA ILE A 36 -4.03 -8.39 5.85
C ILE A 36 -3.82 -7.94 7.29
N GLY A 37 -4.86 -7.91 8.12
CA GLY A 37 -4.71 -7.58 9.54
C GLY A 37 -3.79 -8.55 10.28
N LYS A 38 -3.89 -9.86 10.00
CA LYS A 38 -2.98 -10.88 10.56
C LYS A 38 -1.54 -10.68 10.08
N LEU A 39 -1.32 -10.35 8.80
CA LEU A 39 0.01 -10.05 8.26
C LEU A 39 0.64 -8.84 8.96
N HIS A 40 -0.10 -7.75 9.11
CA HIS A 40 0.39 -6.56 9.81
C HIS A 40 0.62 -6.82 11.30
N ALA A 41 -0.22 -7.63 11.95
CA ALA A 41 0.00 -8.03 13.33
C ALA A 41 1.34 -8.77 13.50
N ASP A 42 1.61 -9.77 12.66
CA ASP A 42 2.86 -10.52 12.67
C ASP A 42 4.08 -9.62 12.38
N ASN A 43 3.96 -8.63 11.48
CA ASN A 43 5.00 -7.64 11.22
C ASN A 43 5.25 -6.71 12.42
N LEU A 44 4.20 -6.17 13.05
CA LEU A 44 4.31 -5.31 14.24
C LEU A 44 4.89 -6.04 15.45
N LEU A 45 4.62 -7.34 15.58
CA LEU A 45 5.14 -8.16 16.68
C LEU A 45 6.61 -8.49 16.55
N SER A 46 7.17 -8.54 15.31
CA SER A 46 8.48 -9.15 15.12
C SER A 46 9.44 -8.43 14.17
N ARG A 47 8.97 -7.51 13.32
CA ARG A 47 9.75 -6.97 12.19
C ARG A 47 9.82 -5.45 12.12
N VAL A 48 8.91 -4.73 12.80
CA VAL A 48 8.84 -3.26 12.77
C VAL A 48 9.47 -2.69 14.04
N GLU A 49 10.54 -1.94 13.87
CA GLU A 49 11.27 -1.37 15.01
C GLU A 49 10.53 -0.20 15.65
N GLY A 50 10.49 -0.17 16.96
CA GLY A 50 9.81 0.90 17.70
C GLY A 50 8.29 0.83 17.67
N ALA A 51 7.72 -0.31 17.27
CA ALA A 51 6.30 -0.62 17.35
C ALA A 51 6.01 -1.61 18.48
N ARG A 52 4.78 -1.57 19.01
CA ARG A 52 4.24 -2.55 19.94
C ARG A 52 2.77 -2.80 19.60
N LEU A 53 2.40 -4.04 19.34
CA LEU A 53 0.99 -4.42 19.21
C LEU A 53 0.40 -4.66 20.60
N LYS A 54 -0.66 -3.92 20.97
CA LYS A 54 -1.38 -4.08 22.25
C LYS A 54 -2.72 -4.75 22.07
N ALA A 55 -3.44 -4.44 21.00
CA ALA A 55 -4.82 -4.87 20.83
C ALA A 55 -5.16 -5.27 19.40
N ILE A 56 -6.08 -6.20 19.23
CA ILE A 56 -6.70 -6.54 17.95
C ILE A 56 -8.19 -6.80 18.15
N THR A 57 -9.01 -6.30 17.22
CA THR A 57 -10.47 -6.52 17.25
C THR A 57 -10.98 -6.96 15.89
N ASP A 58 -11.92 -7.91 15.92
CA ASP A 58 -12.66 -8.39 14.75
C ASP A 58 -13.95 -9.06 15.22
N PRO A 59 -15.12 -8.80 14.60
CA PRO A 59 -16.36 -9.50 14.97
C PRO A 59 -16.25 -11.02 14.91
N PHE A 60 -15.36 -11.55 14.06
CA PHE A 60 -15.11 -12.98 13.82
C PHE A 60 -13.67 -13.37 14.21
N LEU A 61 -13.14 -12.76 15.28
CA LEU A 61 -11.75 -12.98 15.70
C LEU A 61 -11.46 -14.47 15.93
N ASP A 62 -10.39 -14.93 15.33
CA ASP A 62 -9.77 -16.24 15.60
C ASP A 62 -8.97 -16.11 16.92
N GLU A 63 -9.61 -16.49 18.03
CA GLU A 63 -9.07 -16.32 19.37
C GLU A 63 -7.83 -17.22 19.61
N GLU A 64 -7.78 -18.42 19.00
CA GLU A 64 -6.62 -19.31 19.11
C GLU A 64 -5.39 -18.68 18.41
N TRP A 65 -5.60 -18.12 17.23
CA TRP A 65 -4.56 -17.37 16.53
C TRP A 65 -4.05 -16.19 17.36
N ALA A 66 -4.94 -15.37 17.92
CA ALA A 66 -4.56 -14.21 18.73
C ALA A 66 -3.82 -14.62 20.00
N ALA A 67 -4.28 -15.66 20.71
CA ALA A 67 -3.63 -16.22 21.87
C ALA A 67 -2.22 -16.76 21.56
N SER A 68 -2.05 -17.43 20.40
CA SER A 68 -0.74 -17.93 19.96
C SER A 68 0.30 -16.84 19.71
N ARG A 69 -0.12 -15.58 19.50
CA ARG A 69 0.73 -14.38 19.33
C ARG A 69 0.88 -13.57 20.63
N ASN A 70 0.27 -14.02 21.72
CA ASN A 70 0.28 -13.32 23.01
C ASN A 70 -0.21 -11.86 22.88
N ILE A 71 -1.23 -11.59 22.04
CA ILE A 71 -1.80 -10.25 21.91
C ILE A 71 -2.55 -9.93 23.20
N PRO A 72 -2.19 -8.82 23.93
CA PRO A 72 -2.67 -8.61 25.29
C PRO A 72 -4.18 -8.35 25.39
N VAL A 73 -4.75 -7.65 24.39
CA VAL A 73 -6.17 -7.26 24.36
C VAL A 73 -6.81 -7.74 23.07
N THR A 74 -7.89 -8.49 23.20
CA THR A 74 -8.69 -8.96 22.08
C THR A 74 -10.16 -8.58 22.29
N GLY A 75 -10.90 -8.40 21.18
CA GLY A 75 -12.31 -8.04 21.27
C GLY A 75 -13.03 -8.05 19.94
N LYS A 76 -14.35 -7.83 20.00
CA LYS A 76 -15.20 -7.76 18.80
C LYS A 76 -15.50 -6.32 18.36
N ASP A 77 -15.41 -5.36 19.28
CA ASP A 77 -15.70 -3.95 19.03
C ASP A 77 -14.40 -3.13 19.16
N HIS A 78 -14.06 -2.39 18.12
CA HIS A 78 -12.83 -1.60 18.08
C HIS A 78 -12.84 -0.40 19.05
N ARG A 79 -14.01 0.03 19.54
CA ARG A 79 -14.13 1.16 20.46
C ARG A 79 -13.36 0.96 21.77
N ILE A 80 -13.14 -0.30 22.18
CA ILE A 80 -12.28 -0.59 23.35
C ILE A 80 -10.84 -0.07 23.19
N MET A 81 -10.38 0.13 21.95
CA MET A 81 -9.04 0.65 21.65
C MET A 81 -9.02 2.18 21.54
N LEU A 82 -10.14 2.80 21.21
CA LEU A 82 -10.23 4.25 21.03
C LEU A 82 -10.11 4.98 22.36
N ASP A 83 -10.69 4.42 23.41
CA ASP A 83 -10.65 4.95 24.78
C ASP A 83 -9.36 4.60 25.54
N ASP A 84 -8.51 3.74 24.98
CA ASP A 84 -7.26 3.30 25.62
C ASP A 84 -6.14 4.34 25.44
N PRO A 85 -5.69 5.04 26.50
CA PRO A 85 -4.67 6.08 26.40
C PRO A 85 -3.26 5.55 26.09
N GLU A 86 -3.03 4.23 26.21
CA GLU A 86 -1.75 3.63 25.85
C GLU A 86 -1.63 3.30 24.37
N ILE A 87 -2.73 3.33 23.62
CA ILE A 87 -2.72 3.12 22.17
C ILE A 87 -2.50 4.45 21.47
N ASP A 88 -1.40 4.58 20.76
CA ASP A 88 -1.03 5.78 20.00
C ASP A 88 -1.61 5.76 18.58
N ALA A 89 -1.70 4.58 17.96
CA ALA A 89 -2.07 4.41 16.55
C ALA A 89 -3.01 3.21 16.33
N ILE A 90 -3.88 3.34 15.34
CA ILE A 90 -4.78 2.28 14.89
C ILE A 90 -4.43 1.89 13.45
N LEU A 91 -4.30 0.58 13.21
CA LEU A 91 -4.28 0.02 11.87
C LEU A 91 -5.69 -0.46 11.50
N ILE A 92 -6.23 0.06 10.39
CA ILE A 92 -7.53 -0.34 9.85
C ILE A 92 -7.28 -1.31 8.68
N GLY A 93 -7.61 -2.57 8.89
CA GLY A 93 -7.50 -3.67 7.92
C GLY A 93 -8.79 -4.50 7.83
N SER A 94 -9.92 -3.89 8.15
CA SER A 94 -11.29 -4.41 8.03
C SER A 94 -11.75 -4.47 6.56
N PRO A 95 -12.98 -4.90 6.24
CA PRO A 95 -13.55 -4.74 4.90
C PRO A 95 -13.63 -3.28 4.47
N SER A 96 -13.41 -2.99 3.19
CA SER A 96 -13.29 -1.62 2.65
C SER A 96 -14.49 -0.71 2.95
N ALA A 97 -15.70 -1.28 3.09
CA ALA A 97 -16.91 -0.52 3.43
C ALA A 97 -16.83 0.11 4.84
N GLU A 98 -16.01 -0.46 5.73
CA GLU A 98 -15.86 -0.04 7.11
C GLU A 98 -14.69 0.95 7.31
N HIS A 99 -13.79 1.11 6.30
CA HIS A 99 -12.58 1.91 6.47
C HIS A 99 -12.89 3.37 6.80
N ALA A 100 -13.73 4.05 6.02
CA ALA A 100 -14.02 5.47 6.22
C ALA A 100 -14.76 5.76 7.54
N PRO A 101 -15.81 5.03 7.96
CA PRO A 101 -16.42 5.19 9.28
C PRO A 101 -15.41 5.01 10.42
N GLN A 102 -14.62 3.93 10.39
CA GLN A 102 -13.62 3.64 11.41
C GLN A 102 -12.50 4.69 11.44
N LEU A 103 -12.08 5.18 10.27
CA LEU A 103 -11.10 6.26 10.15
C LEU A 103 -11.59 7.53 10.84
N ILE A 104 -12.86 7.90 10.66
CA ILE A 104 -13.48 9.06 11.31
C ILE A 104 -13.51 8.86 12.85
N GLU A 105 -13.95 7.69 13.33
CA GLU A 105 -13.99 7.40 14.78
C GLU A 105 -12.57 7.45 15.39
N CYS A 106 -11.57 6.89 14.71
CA CYS A 106 -10.17 6.93 15.16
C CYS A 106 -9.60 8.36 15.17
N ALA A 107 -9.90 9.16 14.15
CA ALA A 107 -9.47 10.56 14.07
C ALA A 107 -10.07 11.41 15.21
N GLN A 108 -11.37 11.23 15.49
CA GLN A 108 -12.07 11.90 16.59
C GLN A 108 -11.53 11.49 17.97
N ALA A 109 -11.06 10.25 18.11
CA ALA A 109 -10.37 9.77 19.30
C ALA A 109 -8.90 10.22 19.41
N GLY A 110 -8.39 10.98 18.43
CA GLY A 110 -7.02 11.48 18.42
C GLY A 110 -5.95 10.40 18.16
N LYS A 111 -6.32 9.26 17.58
CA LYS A 111 -5.38 8.18 17.24
C LYS A 111 -4.74 8.43 15.88
N HIS A 112 -3.43 8.23 15.74
CA HIS A 112 -2.79 8.15 14.43
C HIS A 112 -3.32 6.94 13.67
N ILE A 113 -3.38 7.00 12.33
CA ILE A 113 -4.07 5.97 11.55
C ILE A 113 -3.19 5.46 10.41
N PHE A 114 -3.03 4.15 10.34
CA PHE A 114 -2.66 3.44 9.12
C PHE A 114 -3.94 2.78 8.58
N CYS A 115 -4.35 3.15 7.37
CA CYS A 115 -5.56 2.61 6.76
C CYS A 115 -5.23 1.84 5.48
N GLU A 116 -5.65 0.58 5.39
CA GLU A 116 -5.57 -0.18 4.14
C GLU A 116 -6.38 0.50 3.03
N LYS A 117 -5.96 0.28 1.80
CA LYS A 117 -6.64 0.79 0.61
C LYS A 117 -7.88 -0.08 0.27
N PRO A 118 -8.89 0.50 -0.39
CA PRO A 118 -9.18 1.93 -0.52
C PRO A 118 -9.80 2.50 0.76
N ILE A 119 -9.66 3.79 1.02
CA ILE A 119 -10.36 4.44 2.15
C ILE A 119 -11.88 4.29 1.99
N ALA A 120 -12.37 4.49 0.77
CA ALA A 120 -13.73 4.18 0.34
C ALA A 120 -13.76 4.10 -1.19
N LEU A 121 -14.89 3.65 -1.76
CA LEU A 121 -15.09 3.63 -3.23
C LEU A 121 -15.70 4.94 -3.76
N ASP A 122 -16.27 5.77 -2.88
CA ASP A 122 -16.88 7.06 -3.20
C ASP A 122 -15.98 8.23 -2.77
N PRO A 123 -15.55 9.09 -3.70
CA PRO A 123 -14.69 10.23 -3.41
C PRO A 123 -15.30 11.21 -2.38
N ILE A 124 -16.62 11.35 -2.32
CA ILE A 124 -17.28 12.24 -1.34
C ILE A 124 -17.07 11.69 0.07
N ILE A 125 -17.22 10.38 0.24
CA ILE A 125 -16.97 9.71 1.53
C ILE A 125 -15.50 9.87 1.93
N ILE A 126 -14.57 9.70 0.98
CA ILE A 126 -13.14 9.90 1.24
C ILE A 126 -12.86 11.35 1.68
N ARG A 127 -13.34 12.35 0.95
CA ARG A 127 -13.15 13.78 1.28
C ARG A 127 -13.69 14.12 2.67
N ASN A 128 -14.86 13.57 3.04
CA ASN A 128 -15.43 13.78 4.38
C ASN A 128 -14.56 13.15 5.48
N ALA A 129 -14.05 11.95 5.24
CA ALA A 129 -13.14 11.28 6.18
C ALA A 129 -11.81 12.03 6.33
N LEU A 130 -11.23 12.52 5.22
CA LEU A 130 -10.02 13.32 5.24
C LEU A 130 -10.19 14.66 5.95
N ALA A 131 -11.35 15.31 5.84
CA ALA A 131 -11.65 16.54 6.57
C ALA A 131 -11.64 16.33 8.10
N GLU A 132 -12.09 15.17 8.60
CA GLU A 132 -11.98 14.85 10.02
C GLU A 132 -10.53 14.57 10.45
N VAL A 133 -9.73 13.94 9.59
CA VAL A 133 -8.28 13.76 9.81
C VAL A 133 -7.58 15.11 9.93
N ASP A 134 -7.82 16.02 8.99
CA ASP A 134 -7.21 17.35 8.98
C ASP A 134 -7.58 18.15 10.23
N LYS A 135 -8.86 18.09 10.66
CA LYS A 135 -9.36 18.74 11.84
C LYS A 135 -8.74 18.19 13.13
N SER A 136 -8.49 16.90 13.19
CA SER A 136 -7.90 16.24 14.38
C SER A 136 -6.38 16.45 14.49
N GLY A 137 -5.70 16.77 13.39
CA GLY A 137 -4.25 16.93 13.33
C GLY A 137 -3.46 15.64 13.53
N ILE A 138 -4.09 14.48 13.43
CA ILE A 138 -3.43 13.18 13.51
C ILE A 138 -2.71 12.85 12.20
N LYS A 139 -1.82 11.88 12.23
CA LYS A 139 -1.16 11.36 11.04
C LYS A 139 -1.98 10.23 10.44
N LEU A 140 -2.19 10.30 9.12
CA LEU A 140 -2.81 9.24 8.31
C LEU A 140 -1.82 8.75 7.27
N GLN A 141 -1.62 7.44 7.17
CA GLN A 141 -0.97 6.77 6.04
C GLN A 141 -1.93 5.78 5.39
N VAL A 142 -1.96 5.78 4.07
CA VAL A 142 -2.76 4.82 3.29
C VAL A 142 -1.86 3.67 2.81
N GLY A 143 -2.35 2.42 2.89
CA GLY A 143 -1.63 1.19 2.61
C GLY A 143 -1.38 0.92 1.12
N PHE A 144 -0.71 1.83 0.41
CA PHE A 144 -0.17 1.57 -0.92
C PHE A 144 1.25 0.99 -0.83
N ASN A 145 1.31 -0.25 -0.41
CA ASN A 145 2.53 -1.00 -0.12
C ASN A 145 3.53 -1.03 -1.28
N ARG A 146 3.08 -0.98 -2.53
CA ARG A 146 3.98 -1.05 -3.71
C ARG A 146 4.96 0.11 -3.78
N ARG A 147 4.66 1.30 -3.21
CA ARG A 147 5.61 2.42 -3.11
C ARG A 147 6.84 2.07 -2.27
N PHE A 148 6.72 1.09 -1.37
CA PHE A 148 7.78 0.62 -0.47
C PHE A 148 8.47 -0.66 -0.99
N ASP A 149 8.08 -1.17 -2.16
CA ASP A 149 8.80 -2.27 -2.80
C ASP A 149 10.21 -1.82 -3.18
N PRO A 150 11.27 -2.57 -2.78
CA PRO A 150 12.65 -2.15 -3.02
C PRO A 150 12.98 -1.91 -4.50
N ASN A 151 12.37 -2.67 -5.42
CA ASN A 151 12.62 -2.53 -6.84
C ASN A 151 11.89 -1.30 -7.41
N PHE A 152 10.62 -1.11 -7.06
CA PHE A 152 9.83 0.00 -7.57
C PHE A 152 10.29 1.34 -6.99
N SER A 153 10.64 1.38 -5.70
CA SER A 153 11.22 2.57 -5.09
C SER A 153 12.59 2.92 -5.67
N ALA A 154 13.40 1.92 -6.06
CA ALA A 154 14.67 2.18 -6.75
C ALA A 154 14.45 2.83 -8.12
N VAL A 155 13.45 2.41 -8.90
CA VAL A 155 13.09 3.07 -10.16
C VAL A 155 12.64 4.51 -9.91
N GLN A 156 11.77 4.74 -8.92
CA GLN A 156 11.30 6.07 -8.56
C GLN A 156 12.44 7.01 -8.13
N GLN A 157 13.41 6.51 -7.37
CA GLN A 157 14.59 7.29 -6.97
C GLN A 157 15.40 7.77 -8.18
N GLN A 158 15.48 6.99 -9.26
CA GLN A 158 16.15 7.42 -10.50
C GLN A 158 15.38 8.57 -11.18
N VAL A 159 14.05 8.55 -11.11
CA VAL A 159 13.22 9.66 -11.60
C VAL A 159 13.39 10.89 -10.71
N ALA A 160 13.24 10.75 -9.41
CA ALA A 160 13.33 11.85 -8.45
C ALA A 160 14.71 12.53 -8.44
N SER A 161 15.79 11.77 -8.66
CA SER A 161 17.15 12.33 -8.76
C SER A 161 17.44 13.04 -10.08
N GLY A 162 16.53 12.94 -11.08
CA GLY A 162 16.73 13.46 -12.44
C GLY A 162 17.72 12.65 -13.28
N ALA A 163 18.12 11.46 -12.85
CA ALA A 163 19.06 10.59 -13.57
C ALA A 163 18.50 10.14 -14.93
N LEU A 164 17.16 9.96 -15.03
CA LEU A 164 16.47 9.60 -16.28
C LEU A 164 16.09 10.85 -17.12
N GLY A 165 16.33 12.06 -16.64
CA GLY A 165 15.82 13.29 -17.25
C GLY A 165 14.30 13.42 -17.08
N ASP A 166 13.64 14.04 -18.07
CA ASP A 166 12.18 14.18 -18.04
C ASP A 166 11.51 12.83 -18.39
N PRO A 167 10.57 12.33 -17.58
CA PRO A 167 9.84 11.11 -17.90
C PRO A 167 9.00 11.29 -19.18
N HIS A 168 9.12 10.36 -20.12
CA HIS A 168 8.34 10.36 -21.36
C HIS A 168 7.24 9.30 -21.34
N ILE A 169 7.57 8.05 -20.95
CA ILE A 169 6.64 6.93 -20.95
C ILE A 169 6.79 6.15 -19.66
N ILE A 170 5.68 5.92 -18.96
CA ILE A 170 5.55 5.04 -17.81
C ILE A 170 4.79 3.79 -18.26
N ARG A 171 5.38 2.61 -18.08
CA ARG A 171 4.72 1.34 -18.37
C ARG A 171 4.60 0.50 -17.12
N ILE A 172 3.40 -0.04 -16.87
CA ILE A 172 3.09 -0.91 -15.73
C ILE A 172 2.41 -2.16 -16.26
N THR A 173 2.93 -3.32 -15.91
CA THR A 173 2.29 -4.62 -16.12
C THR A 173 1.93 -5.20 -14.77
N SER A 174 0.65 -5.52 -14.57
CA SER A 174 0.14 -6.11 -13.33
C SER A 174 -0.84 -7.22 -13.68
N ARG A 175 -0.46 -8.48 -13.41
CA ARG A 175 -1.25 -9.65 -13.74
C ARG A 175 -1.27 -10.61 -12.56
N ASP A 176 -2.47 -10.97 -12.10
CA ASP A 176 -2.68 -11.93 -11.02
C ASP A 176 -2.40 -13.36 -11.51
N PRO A 177 -2.00 -14.29 -10.63
CA PRO A 177 -1.78 -15.69 -11.02
C PRO A 177 -3.09 -16.44 -11.29
N ALA A 178 -4.19 -16.04 -10.63
CA ALA A 178 -5.54 -16.59 -10.78
C ALA A 178 -6.59 -15.52 -10.43
N PRO A 179 -7.79 -15.58 -11.03
CA PRO A 179 -8.87 -14.67 -10.72
C PRO A 179 -9.41 -14.89 -9.29
N PRO A 180 -9.92 -13.85 -8.63
CA PRO A 180 -10.64 -13.99 -7.38
C PRO A 180 -12.00 -14.69 -7.61
N PRO A 181 -12.65 -15.22 -6.56
CA PRO A 181 -14.01 -15.73 -6.66
C PRO A 181 -15.00 -14.66 -7.14
N ALA A 182 -16.02 -15.06 -7.92
CA ALA A 182 -16.99 -14.11 -8.50
C ALA A 182 -17.77 -13.33 -7.43
N GLU A 183 -18.06 -13.95 -6.28
CA GLU A 183 -18.71 -13.26 -5.16
C GLU A 183 -17.88 -12.10 -4.61
N TYR A 184 -16.55 -12.24 -4.61
CA TYR A 184 -15.63 -11.17 -4.21
C TYR A 184 -15.68 -10.00 -5.21
N VAL A 185 -15.72 -10.31 -6.51
CA VAL A 185 -15.75 -9.29 -7.58
C VAL A 185 -16.96 -8.37 -7.42
N ALA A 186 -18.13 -8.91 -7.13
CA ALA A 186 -19.38 -8.15 -6.98
C ALA A 186 -19.31 -7.06 -5.88
N GLY A 187 -18.50 -7.29 -4.82
CA GLY A 187 -18.35 -6.36 -3.69
C GLY A 187 -17.09 -5.51 -3.72
N SER A 188 -16.15 -5.78 -4.61
CA SER A 188 -14.81 -5.17 -4.61
C SER A 188 -14.74 -3.79 -5.28
N GLY A 189 -15.79 -3.36 -5.98
CA GLY A 189 -15.78 -2.17 -6.84
C GLY A 189 -15.24 -2.42 -8.25
N GLY A 190 -14.95 -3.69 -8.59
CA GLY A 190 -14.46 -4.11 -9.89
C GLY A 190 -12.95 -3.92 -10.08
N MET A 191 -12.45 -4.34 -11.26
CA MET A 191 -11.02 -4.38 -11.57
C MET A 191 -10.30 -3.06 -11.28
N PHE A 192 -10.88 -1.92 -11.66
CA PHE A 192 -10.19 -0.63 -11.54
C PHE A 192 -10.05 -0.15 -10.09
N LEU A 193 -11.03 -0.42 -9.22
CA LEU A 193 -11.01 0.00 -7.81
C LEU A 193 -10.38 -1.04 -6.87
N ASP A 194 -10.28 -2.30 -7.30
CA ASP A 194 -9.68 -3.37 -6.50
C ASP A 194 -8.22 -3.63 -6.87
N MET A 195 -7.96 -3.93 -8.16
CA MET A 195 -6.64 -4.33 -8.67
C MET A 195 -5.86 -3.13 -9.22
N THR A 196 -6.43 -2.44 -10.22
CA THR A 196 -5.73 -1.36 -10.95
C THR A 196 -5.47 -0.13 -10.09
N ILE A 197 -6.19 0.03 -8.97
CA ILE A 197 -5.97 1.14 -8.03
C ILE A 197 -4.51 1.22 -7.57
N HIS A 198 -3.85 0.08 -7.40
CA HIS A 198 -2.41 0.03 -7.09
C HIS A 198 -1.55 0.54 -8.26
N ASP A 199 -1.97 0.28 -9.50
CA ASP A 199 -1.23 0.69 -10.69
C ASP A 199 -1.46 2.17 -10.97
N PHE A 200 -2.63 2.72 -10.67
CA PHE A 200 -2.89 4.17 -10.73
C PHE A 200 -2.06 4.94 -9.70
N ASP A 201 -1.94 4.41 -8.48
CA ASP A 201 -1.03 4.96 -7.48
C ASP A 201 0.43 4.90 -7.94
N MET A 202 0.87 3.75 -8.45
CA MET A 202 2.23 3.56 -8.96
C MET A 202 2.53 4.47 -10.17
N ALA A 203 1.56 4.70 -11.06
CA ALA A 203 1.72 5.60 -12.20
C ALA A 203 2.03 7.04 -11.74
N ARG A 204 1.31 7.55 -10.72
CA ARG A 204 1.57 8.84 -10.10
C ARG A 204 2.96 8.87 -9.42
N PHE A 205 3.26 7.84 -8.64
CA PHE A 205 4.52 7.72 -7.89
C PHE A 205 5.74 7.69 -8.81
N LEU A 206 5.67 6.93 -9.89
CA LEU A 206 6.78 6.77 -10.85
C LEU A 206 6.93 7.97 -11.80
N SER A 207 5.83 8.62 -12.20
CA SER A 207 5.90 9.77 -13.10
C SER A 207 6.29 11.07 -12.41
N GLY A 208 6.05 11.15 -11.08
CA GLY A 208 6.15 12.40 -10.33
C GLY A 208 5.10 13.45 -10.75
N GLY A 209 4.02 13.05 -11.43
CA GLY A 209 2.96 13.93 -11.91
C GLY A 209 1.57 13.35 -11.76
N GLU A 210 0.56 14.22 -11.65
CA GLU A 210 -0.84 13.81 -11.57
C GLU A 210 -1.36 13.35 -12.93
N VAL A 211 -2.24 12.33 -12.92
CA VAL A 211 -2.96 11.87 -14.11
C VAL A 211 -4.09 12.84 -14.43
N THR A 212 -4.12 13.35 -15.66
CA THR A 212 -5.12 14.34 -16.11
C THR A 212 -6.18 13.75 -17.04
N GLU A 213 -5.86 12.65 -17.75
CA GLU A 213 -6.76 11.97 -18.69
C GLU A 213 -6.46 10.47 -18.71
N VAL A 214 -7.51 9.66 -18.80
CA VAL A 214 -7.42 8.21 -18.91
C VAL A 214 -8.27 7.70 -20.06
N HIS A 215 -7.75 6.70 -20.81
CA HIS A 215 -8.54 5.94 -21.78
C HIS A 215 -8.35 4.45 -21.51
N ALA A 216 -9.45 3.74 -21.24
CA ALA A 216 -9.43 2.33 -20.86
C ALA A 216 -10.17 1.47 -21.88
N TYR A 217 -9.54 0.37 -22.26
CA TYR A 217 -10.17 -0.78 -22.91
C TYR A 217 -10.21 -1.94 -21.93
N GLY A 218 -11.29 -2.70 -21.93
CA GLY A 218 -11.45 -3.86 -21.06
C GLY A 218 -12.28 -4.95 -21.73
N ALA A 219 -12.04 -6.18 -21.33
CA ALA A 219 -12.73 -7.36 -21.86
C ALA A 219 -12.81 -8.45 -20.80
N VAL A 220 -13.70 -9.43 -21.03
CA VAL A 220 -13.79 -10.67 -20.27
C VAL A 220 -13.15 -11.76 -21.12
N LEU A 221 -11.88 -12.09 -20.80
CA LEU A 221 -11.05 -13.03 -21.58
C LEU A 221 -10.58 -14.23 -20.74
N VAL A 222 -10.73 -14.16 -19.42
CA VAL A 222 -10.24 -15.16 -18.45
C VAL A 222 -11.37 -16.03 -17.93
N ASP A 223 -12.41 -15.40 -17.35
CA ASP A 223 -13.50 -16.09 -16.69
C ASP A 223 -14.86 -15.43 -16.98
N PRO A 224 -15.77 -16.11 -17.71
CA PRO A 224 -17.11 -15.59 -17.99
C PRO A 224 -17.94 -15.22 -16.75
N GLU A 225 -17.67 -15.82 -15.57
CA GLU A 225 -18.39 -15.49 -14.34
C GLU A 225 -18.09 -14.08 -13.86
N ILE A 226 -16.86 -13.55 -14.12
CA ILE A 226 -16.52 -12.16 -13.86
C ILE A 226 -17.40 -11.23 -14.71
N GLY A 227 -17.59 -11.57 -15.99
CA GLY A 227 -18.49 -10.82 -16.86
C GLY A 227 -19.95 -10.86 -16.40
N LYS A 228 -20.44 -11.99 -15.88
CA LYS A 228 -21.79 -12.09 -15.29
C LYS A 228 -21.93 -11.25 -14.02
N ALA A 229 -20.85 -11.06 -13.27
CA ALA A 229 -20.81 -10.17 -12.12
C ALA A 229 -20.74 -8.66 -12.51
N GLY A 230 -20.69 -8.36 -13.82
CA GLY A 230 -20.69 -6.99 -14.35
C GLY A 230 -19.29 -6.33 -14.39
N ASP A 231 -18.22 -7.10 -14.31
CA ASP A 231 -16.83 -6.61 -14.33
C ASP A 231 -16.05 -7.16 -15.54
N ILE A 232 -14.81 -6.73 -15.68
CA ILE A 232 -13.83 -7.17 -16.65
C ILE A 232 -12.69 -7.91 -15.94
N ASP A 233 -11.94 -8.74 -16.69
CA ASP A 233 -10.76 -9.45 -16.16
C ASP A 233 -9.46 -9.13 -16.87
N THR A 234 -9.54 -8.35 -17.94
CA THR A 234 -8.40 -7.92 -18.74
C THR A 234 -8.59 -6.47 -19.15
N ALA A 235 -7.56 -5.63 -18.97
CA ALA A 235 -7.61 -4.22 -19.35
C ALA A 235 -6.28 -3.72 -19.94
N VAL A 236 -6.40 -2.75 -20.88
CA VAL A 236 -5.31 -1.91 -21.36
C VAL A 236 -5.72 -0.48 -21.17
N ILE A 237 -4.88 0.31 -20.49
CA ILE A 237 -5.22 1.66 -20.07
C ILE A 237 -4.09 2.59 -20.50
N SER A 238 -4.42 3.70 -21.16
CA SER A 238 -3.50 4.79 -21.46
C SER A 238 -3.77 6.00 -20.57
N LEU A 239 -2.71 6.68 -20.15
CA LEU A 239 -2.75 7.82 -19.25
C LEU A 239 -2.03 9.02 -19.86
N LYS A 240 -2.51 10.23 -19.56
CA LYS A 240 -1.76 11.47 -19.74
C LYS A 240 -1.51 12.10 -18.38
N PHE A 241 -0.30 12.60 -18.19
CA PHE A 241 0.11 13.25 -16.95
C PHE A 241 0.22 14.77 -17.12
N ALA A 242 0.07 15.50 -16.02
CA ALA A 242 0.19 16.95 -16.01
C ALA A 242 1.57 17.46 -16.42
N ASN A 243 2.63 16.68 -16.20
CA ASN A 243 4.00 16.98 -16.62
C ASN A 243 4.28 16.64 -18.09
N GLY A 244 3.27 16.19 -18.85
CA GLY A 244 3.37 15.87 -20.28
C GLY A 244 3.77 14.41 -20.59
N ALA A 245 4.12 13.61 -19.59
CA ALA A 245 4.41 12.19 -19.77
C ALA A 245 3.14 11.41 -20.20
N LEU A 246 3.36 10.23 -20.77
CA LEU A 246 2.31 9.27 -21.15
C LEU A 246 2.47 7.99 -20.32
N GLY A 247 1.35 7.29 -20.07
CA GLY A 247 1.37 6.02 -19.33
C GLY A 247 0.62 4.92 -20.06
N ILE A 248 1.05 3.68 -19.82
CA ILE A 248 0.36 2.47 -20.23
C ILE A 248 0.31 1.52 -19.06
N ILE A 249 -0.88 1.00 -18.75
CA ILE A 249 -1.10 -0.06 -17.77
C ILE A 249 -1.73 -1.26 -18.47
N GLU A 250 -1.20 -2.44 -18.22
CA GLU A 250 -1.73 -3.72 -18.68
C GLU A 250 -2.13 -4.57 -17.49
N ASN A 251 -3.41 -4.92 -17.39
CA ASN A 251 -3.93 -5.76 -16.32
C ASN A 251 -4.54 -7.07 -16.86
N SER A 252 -4.37 -8.15 -16.10
CA SER A 252 -5.11 -9.39 -16.29
C SER A 252 -5.30 -10.11 -14.96
N ARG A 253 -6.48 -10.71 -14.76
CA ARG A 253 -6.76 -11.55 -13.59
C ARG A 253 -6.13 -12.95 -13.68
N LYS A 254 -5.32 -13.25 -14.75
CA LYS A 254 -4.67 -14.55 -14.88
C LYS A 254 -3.38 -14.50 -15.69
N ALA A 255 -2.26 -14.81 -15.03
CA ALA A 255 -0.98 -15.11 -15.63
C ALA A 255 -0.54 -16.52 -15.20
N VAL A 256 -0.60 -17.48 -16.13
CA VAL A 256 -0.34 -18.91 -15.84
C VAL A 256 1.08 -19.20 -15.36
N TYR A 257 1.99 -18.24 -15.48
CA TYR A 257 3.39 -18.35 -15.10
C TYR A 257 3.70 -17.73 -13.73
N GLY A 258 2.75 -17.07 -13.07
CA GLY A 258 2.92 -16.50 -11.72
C GLY A 258 2.43 -15.05 -11.62
N TYR A 259 2.72 -14.38 -10.49
CA TYR A 259 2.31 -13.01 -10.23
C TYR A 259 3.24 -12.03 -10.98
N ASP A 260 2.77 -11.48 -12.11
CA ASP A 260 3.56 -10.66 -13.02
C ASP A 260 3.39 -9.16 -12.68
N GLN A 261 4.44 -8.56 -12.08
CA GLN A 261 4.42 -7.20 -11.56
C GLN A 261 5.68 -6.46 -11.99
N ARG A 262 5.58 -5.68 -13.07
CA ARG A 262 6.71 -4.98 -13.68
C ARG A 262 6.44 -3.52 -13.92
N VAL A 263 7.47 -2.69 -13.81
CA VAL A 263 7.41 -1.26 -14.11
C VAL A 263 8.59 -0.83 -14.97
N GLU A 264 8.37 0.15 -15.83
CA GLU A 264 9.40 0.80 -16.64
C GLU A 264 9.13 2.30 -16.71
N VAL A 265 10.17 3.12 -16.56
CA VAL A 265 10.13 4.55 -16.83
C VAL A 265 11.20 4.86 -17.88
N PHE A 266 10.75 5.27 -19.07
CA PHE A 266 11.58 5.80 -20.14
C PHE A 266 11.58 7.31 -20.08
N GLY A 267 12.76 7.91 -19.97
CA GLY A 267 12.95 9.34 -19.90
C GLY A 267 13.96 9.86 -20.93
N SER A 268 14.15 11.18 -20.97
CA SER A 268 14.99 11.86 -21.96
C SER A 268 16.49 11.51 -21.88
N LYS A 269 16.97 10.94 -20.76
CA LYS A 269 18.37 10.56 -20.53
C LYS A 269 18.60 9.07 -20.35
N GLY A 270 17.53 8.28 -20.27
CA GLY A 270 17.66 6.83 -20.05
C GLY A 270 16.37 6.15 -19.62
N THR A 271 16.48 4.87 -19.32
CA THR A 271 15.38 4.02 -18.88
C THR A 271 15.75 3.31 -17.59
N ALA A 272 14.82 3.26 -16.64
CA ALA A 272 14.88 2.35 -15.49
C ALA A 272 13.69 1.40 -15.53
N LEU A 273 13.94 0.13 -15.25
CA LEU A 273 12.92 -0.91 -15.22
C LEU A 273 13.12 -1.81 -14.01
N ALA A 274 12.03 -2.35 -13.51
CA ALA A 274 12.03 -3.41 -12.51
C ALA A 274 11.22 -4.59 -13.02
N ASP A 275 11.86 -5.75 -13.05
CA ASP A 275 11.29 -7.02 -13.48
C ASP A 275 10.75 -7.83 -12.32
N ASN A 276 10.18 -9.00 -12.58
CA ASN A 276 9.62 -9.89 -11.58
C ASN A 276 10.70 -10.47 -10.64
N ASN A 277 10.34 -10.58 -9.37
CA ASN A 277 11.13 -11.35 -8.42
C ASN A 277 10.90 -12.85 -8.62
N THR A 278 11.98 -13.61 -8.63
CA THR A 278 11.98 -15.07 -8.66
C THR A 278 12.50 -15.63 -7.33
N PRO A 279 12.12 -16.86 -6.93
CA PRO A 279 12.65 -17.49 -5.72
C PRO A 279 14.17 -17.57 -5.70
N THR A 280 14.78 -17.87 -6.86
CA THR A 280 16.24 -17.91 -7.03
C THR A 280 16.66 -17.21 -8.33
N SER A 281 17.95 -16.89 -8.44
CA SER A 281 18.57 -16.40 -9.67
C SER A 281 19.09 -17.52 -10.59
N MET A 282 18.78 -18.80 -10.29
CA MET A 282 19.27 -19.94 -11.03
C MET A 282 18.75 -19.95 -12.47
N VAL A 283 19.65 -20.28 -13.40
CA VAL A 283 19.34 -20.49 -14.81
C VAL A 283 19.90 -21.84 -15.24
N ILE A 284 19.09 -22.71 -15.77
CA ILE A 284 19.51 -23.96 -16.39
C ILE A 284 19.69 -23.70 -17.90
N LEU A 285 20.87 -24.00 -18.39
CA LEU A 285 21.21 -23.94 -19.82
C LEU A 285 21.53 -25.36 -20.29
N ASN A 286 20.73 -25.89 -21.19
CA ASN A 286 20.96 -27.22 -21.80
C ASN A 286 20.45 -27.23 -23.24
N GLU A 287 20.55 -28.39 -23.91
CA GLU A 287 20.09 -28.55 -25.30
C GLU A 287 18.60 -28.27 -25.52
N SER A 288 17.77 -28.36 -24.48
CA SER A 288 16.33 -28.04 -24.54
C SER A 288 16.04 -26.55 -24.44
N GLY A 289 17.03 -25.72 -24.06
CA GLY A 289 16.88 -24.27 -23.96
C GLY A 289 17.35 -23.66 -22.66
N THR A 290 16.78 -22.49 -22.35
CA THR A 290 17.03 -21.73 -21.12
C THR A 290 15.81 -21.82 -20.20
N ILE A 291 15.99 -22.35 -19.00
CA ILE A 291 14.94 -22.49 -17.98
C ILE A 291 15.30 -21.61 -16.78
N ARG A 292 14.33 -20.85 -16.30
CA ARG A 292 14.44 -20.00 -15.10
C ARG A 292 13.27 -20.29 -14.16
N ASP A 293 13.42 -19.93 -12.90
CA ASP A 293 12.31 -19.94 -11.96
C ASP A 293 11.17 -19.03 -12.45
N LYS A 294 9.93 -19.45 -12.14
CA LYS A 294 8.76 -18.61 -12.34
C LYS A 294 8.79 -17.44 -11.36
N PRO A 295 8.08 -16.32 -11.64
CA PRO A 295 7.84 -15.28 -10.65
C PRO A 295 7.23 -15.85 -9.37
N LEU A 296 7.45 -15.16 -8.24
CA LEU A 296 6.76 -15.46 -6.98
C LEU A 296 5.24 -15.55 -7.23
N TYR A 297 4.59 -16.51 -6.57
CA TYR A 297 3.22 -16.85 -6.95
C TYR A 297 2.17 -15.84 -6.48
N PHE A 298 2.38 -15.17 -5.31
CA PHE A 298 1.32 -14.39 -4.71
C PHE A 298 1.82 -13.09 -4.09
N PHE A 299 0.93 -12.10 -3.92
CA PHE A 299 1.30 -10.77 -3.43
C PHE A 299 1.90 -10.77 -2.03
N LEU A 300 1.51 -11.70 -1.16
CA LEU A 300 2.08 -11.82 0.19
C LEU A 300 3.59 -12.11 0.15
N GLU A 301 4.02 -13.01 -0.73
CA GLU A 301 5.44 -13.32 -0.92
C GLU A 301 6.15 -12.19 -1.68
N ARG A 302 5.52 -11.70 -2.75
CA ARG A 302 6.11 -10.68 -3.62
C ARG A 302 6.38 -9.38 -2.90
N TYR A 303 5.48 -8.97 -2.00
CA TYR A 303 5.54 -7.69 -1.31
C TYR A 303 5.84 -7.81 0.19
N GLU A 304 6.36 -8.95 0.67
CA GLU A 304 6.67 -9.17 2.07
C GLU A 304 7.52 -8.02 2.68
N LYS A 305 8.59 -7.61 1.98
CA LYS A 305 9.45 -6.50 2.42
C LYS A 305 8.76 -5.15 2.36
N ALA A 306 7.88 -4.95 1.38
CA ALA A 306 7.13 -3.72 1.21
C ALA A 306 6.16 -3.49 2.37
N PHE A 307 5.43 -4.52 2.81
CA PHE A 307 4.53 -4.46 3.97
C PHE A 307 5.25 -4.11 5.27
N VAL A 308 6.48 -4.58 5.45
CA VAL A 308 7.30 -4.19 6.61
C VAL A 308 7.76 -2.74 6.48
N ALA A 309 8.25 -2.36 5.30
CA ALA A 309 8.81 -1.03 5.07
C ALA A 309 7.75 0.09 5.14
N GLU A 310 6.52 -0.15 4.66
CA GLU A 310 5.45 0.84 4.77
C GLU A 310 5.03 1.08 6.22
N MET A 311 4.95 0.00 7.02
CA MET A 311 4.64 0.10 8.43
C MET A 311 5.77 0.76 9.22
N GLN A 312 7.03 0.45 8.90
CA GLN A 312 8.18 1.14 9.49
C GLN A 312 8.16 2.64 9.19
N ALA A 313 7.87 3.02 7.95
CA ALA A 313 7.79 4.42 7.55
C ALA A 313 6.67 5.17 8.30
N PHE A 314 5.53 4.52 8.54
CA PHE A 314 4.46 5.09 9.37
C PHE A 314 4.89 5.28 10.83
N VAL A 315 5.52 4.25 11.43
CA VAL A 315 6.07 4.33 12.80
C VAL A 315 7.08 5.47 12.91
N ASP A 316 7.98 5.61 11.95
CA ASP A 316 8.99 6.65 11.95
C ASP A 316 8.37 8.04 11.79
N ALA A 317 7.36 8.21 10.92
CA ALA A 317 6.62 9.45 10.77
C ALA A 317 5.90 9.87 12.07
N VAL A 318 5.28 8.92 12.78
CA VAL A 318 4.63 9.19 14.07
C VAL A 318 5.65 9.56 15.15
N ARG A 319 6.78 8.84 15.22
CA ARG A 319 7.83 9.06 16.24
C ARG A 319 8.55 10.38 16.08
N ASN A 320 8.79 10.78 14.83
CA ASN A 320 9.57 11.97 14.50
C ASN A 320 8.70 13.20 14.26
N ASP A 321 7.38 13.04 14.33
CA ASP A 321 6.38 14.07 13.98
C ASP A 321 6.52 14.58 12.53
N GLU A 322 6.86 13.69 11.61
CA GLU A 322 7.03 13.97 10.19
C GLU A 322 5.76 13.64 9.38
N PRO A 323 5.57 14.20 8.19
CA PRO A 323 4.51 13.79 7.27
C PRO A 323 4.65 12.31 6.89
N THR A 324 3.52 11.62 6.72
CA THR A 324 3.52 10.24 6.23
C THR A 324 3.83 10.20 4.73
N PRO A 325 4.57 9.19 4.24
CA PRO A 325 4.96 9.12 2.82
C PRO A 325 3.80 8.84 1.86
N VAL A 326 2.67 8.35 2.37
CA VAL A 326 1.45 8.09 1.58
C VAL A 326 0.28 8.77 2.28
N SER A 327 -0.07 9.96 1.83
CA SER A 327 -1.09 10.81 2.44
C SER A 327 -2.53 10.36 2.14
N GLY A 328 -3.51 10.99 2.79
CA GLY A 328 -4.92 10.80 2.46
C GLY A 328 -5.25 11.19 1.01
N ASN A 329 -4.60 12.23 0.47
CA ASN A 329 -4.76 12.62 -0.94
C ASN A 329 -4.21 11.55 -1.90
N ASP A 330 -3.14 10.84 -1.51
CA ASP A 330 -2.69 9.67 -2.25
C ASP A 330 -3.70 8.52 -2.19
N GLY A 331 -4.53 8.47 -1.14
CA GLY A 331 -5.66 7.54 -1.04
C GLY A 331 -6.83 7.92 -1.96
N LEU A 332 -7.06 9.22 -2.17
CA LEU A 332 -8.15 9.74 -3.00
C LEU A 332 -7.84 9.66 -4.52
N ALA A 333 -6.65 10.10 -4.92
CA ALA A 333 -6.29 10.23 -6.33
C ALA A 333 -6.48 8.96 -7.16
N PRO A 334 -6.02 7.77 -6.73
CA PRO A 334 -6.21 6.54 -7.49
C PRO A 334 -7.70 6.15 -7.65
N VAL A 335 -8.55 6.51 -6.70
CA VAL A 335 -10.01 6.31 -6.79
C VAL A 335 -10.60 7.21 -7.88
N LEU A 336 -10.20 8.48 -7.95
CA LEU A 336 -10.64 9.41 -9.01
C LEU A 336 -10.23 8.90 -10.39
N ILE A 337 -9.01 8.40 -10.54
CA ILE A 337 -8.51 7.81 -11.79
C ILE A 337 -9.32 6.55 -12.14
N ALA A 338 -9.58 5.67 -11.16
CA ALA A 338 -10.36 4.45 -11.37
C ALA A 338 -11.79 4.74 -11.85
N LEU A 339 -12.46 5.73 -11.27
CA LEU A 339 -13.81 6.14 -11.69
C LEU A 339 -13.80 6.74 -13.10
N ALA A 340 -12.80 7.54 -13.44
CA ALA A 340 -12.62 8.05 -14.80
C ALA A 340 -12.33 6.91 -15.79
N ALA A 341 -11.55 5.88 -15.40
CA ALA A 341 -11.30 4.69 -16.22
C ALA A 341 -12.57 3.86 -16.44
N GLN A 342 -13.40 3.67 -15.40
CA GLN A 342 -14.72 3.04 -15.54
C GLN A 342 -15.63 3.80 -16.54
N GLN A 343 -15.62 5.13 -16.43
CA GLN A 343 -16.39 5.97 -17.33
C GLN A 343 -15.89 5.92 -18.77
N SER A 344 -14.55 5.90 -18.93
CA SER A 344 -13.90 5.76 -20.23
C SER A 344 -14.25 4.43 -20.89
N LEU A 345 -14.15 3.31 -20.16
CA LEU A 345 -14.53 1.99 -20.62
C LEU A 345 -15.99 1.97 -21.09
N LYS A 346 -16.91 2.52 -20.28
CA LYS A 346 -18.35 2.56 -20.57
C LYS A 346 -18.69 3.41 -21.81
N ARG A 347 -17.96 4.52 -22.02
CA ARG A 347 -18.22 5.47 -23.12
C ARG A 347 -17.40 5.20 -24.38
N GLY A 348 -16.35 4.36 -24.28
CA GLY A 348 -15.45 4.07 -25.40
C GLY A 348 -14.60 5.28 -25.85
N LYS A 349 -14.28 6.21 -24.94
CA LYS A 349 -13.50 7.41 -25.23
C LYS A 349 -12.67 7.85 -24.02
N PRO A 350 -11.63 8.70 -24.22
CA PRO A 350 -10.89 9.30 -23.13
C PRO A 350 -11.78 10.12 -22.20
N GLU A 351 -11.48 10.05 -20.90
CA GLU A 351 -12.14 10.84 -19.86
C GLU A 351 -11.10 11.61 -19.04
N LYS A 352 -11.48 12.83 -18.63
CA LYS A 352 -10.65 13.65 -17.74
C LYS A 352 -10.76 13.12 -16.31
N VAL A 353 -9.63 13.14 -15.61
CA VAL A 353 -9.58 12.83 -14.19
C VAL A 353 -9.90 14.11 -13.41
N GLU A 354 -10.78 13.99 -12.42
CA GLU A 354 -11.08 15.07 -11.48
C GLU A 354 -9.81 15.40 -10.66
N SER A 355 -9.58 16.69 -10.43
CA SER A 355 -8.46 17.12 -9.56
C SER A 355 -8.75 16.82 -8.08
N ILE A 356 -7.70 16.56 -7.32
CA ILE A 356 -7.75 16.32 -5.87
C ILE A 356 -8.26 17.56 -5.13
#